data_8e7dfa13b50ef6a9b082127cf888d273
#
_entry.id   8e7dfa13b50ef6a9b082127cf888d273
#
_cell.length_a   1.000
_cell.length_b   1.000
_cell.length_c   1.000
_cell.angle_alpha   90.00
_cell.angle_beta   90.00
_cell.angle_gamma   90.00
#
_symmetry.space_group_name_H-M   'P 1'
#
loop_
_entity.id
_entity.type
_entity.pdbx_description
1 polymer ?
#
loop_
_entity_poly.entity_id
_entity_poly.type
_entity_poly.pdbx_seq_one_letter_code
_entity_poly.pdbx_strand_id
1 'polypeptide(L)'
;MVKKNYKNITLDAKYTPKKSEPYMCPEQLAYFYQILNAQRDEILHDREAVLNDVRMAEKNESAGVGDEQDQAANEQEITMNLRMSERTTNLLQKINAALERIENGQYGYSVISGEEIGLQRLMARPLATMTVEEQEEYEKKKR
;
A
#
# COMPACT_ATOMS: atom_id res chain seq x y z
N MET A 1 6.75 24.34 -12.86
CA MET A 1 6.52 23.38 -11.78
C MET A 1 6.51 21.97 -12.31
N VAL A 2 7.40 21.18 -11.79
CA VAL A 2 7.76 19.87 -12.30
C VAL A 2 6.82 18.76 -11.79
N LYS A 3 5.92 19.11 -10.87
CA LYS A 3 5.17 18.13 -10.05
C LYS A 3 4.16 17.27 -10.81
N LYS A 4 3.68 17.69 -11.98
CA LYS A 4 2.67 16.94 -12.73
C LYS A 4 3.24 16.13 -13.90
N ASN A 5 4.53 16.31 -14.19
CA ASN A 5 5.15 15.64 -15.34
C ASN A 5 5.37 14.15 -15.12
N TYR A 6 5.44 13.69 -13.86
CA TYR A 6 5.69 12.27 -13.56
C TYR A 6 4.55 11.37 -14.07
N LYS A 7 3.33 11.87 -14.17
CA LYS A 7 2.19 11.07 -14.63
C LYS A 7 2.26 10.74 -16.12
N ASN A 8 2.94 11.57 -16.90
CA ASN A 8 3.04 11.43 -18.34
C ASN A 8 4.32 10.76 -18.80
N ILE A 9 5.19 10.39 -17.87
CA ILE A 9 6.49 9.79 -18.20
C ILE A 9 6.30 8.30 -18.44
N THR A 10 6.77 7.82 -19.60
CA THR A 10 6.84 6.41 -19.92
C THR A 10 8.24 5.91 -19.56
N LEU A 11 8.31 5.04 -18.55
CA LEU A 11 9.58 4.48 -18.12
C LEU A 11 9.90 3.21 -18.88
N ASP A 12 11.21 3.01 -19.16
CA ASP A 12 11.70 1.75 -19.70
C ASP A 12 11.39 0.63 -18.68
N ALA A 13 11.08 -0.57 -19.18
CA ALA A 13 10.75 -1.72 -18.33
C ALA A 13 11.88 -2.09 -17.38
N LYS A 14 13.12 -1.74 -17.73
CA LYS A 14 14.31 -2.01 -16.92
C LYS A 14 14.74 -0.83 -16.07
N TYR A 15 13.98 0.26 -16.07
CA TYR A 15 14.36 1.45 -15.33
C TYR A 15 14.34 1.19 -13.83
N THR A 16 15.41 1.60 -13.16
CA THR A 16 15.48 1.64 -11.69
C THR A 16 16.07 3.00 -11.29
N PRO A 17 15.57 3.62 -10.20
CA PRO A 17 16.13 4.88 -9.73
C PRO A 17 17.61 4.75 -9.38
N LYS A 18 18.40 5.75 -9.73
CA LYS A 18 19.85 5.78 -9.51
C LYS A 18 20.25 6.97 -8.67
N LYS A 19 21.27 6.79 -7.85
CA LYS A 19 21.82 7.88 -7.02
C LYS A 19 22.41 9.01 -7.85
N SER A 20 22.82 8.72 -9.10
CA SER A 20 23.35 9.72 -10.01
C SER A 20 22.30 10.71 -10.52
N GLU A 21 21.04 10.35 -10.41
CA GLU A 21 19.94 11.23 -10.77
C GLU A 21 19.58 12.15 -9.60
N PRO A 22 19.02 13.36 -9.89
CA PRO A 22 18.53 14.20 -8.79
C PRO A 22 17.46 13.47 -7.96
N TYR A 23 17.51 13.63 -6.66
CA TYR A 23 16.59 12.95 -5.73
C TYR A 23 15.15 13.37 -6.03
N MET A 24 14.27 12.38 -6.17
CA MET A 24 12.85 12.57 -6.50
C MET A 24 12.65 13.40 -7.77
N CYS A 25 13.52 13.20 -8.77
CA CYS A 25 13.31 13.74 -10.11
C CYS A 25 12.04 13.15 -10.73
N PRO A 26 11.48 13.73 -11.80
CA PRO A 26 10.23 13.24 -12.37
C PRO A 26 10.25 11.75 -12.73
N GLU A 27 11.37 11.23 -13.20
CA GLU A 27 11.52 9.81 -13.53
C GLU A 27 11.42 8.93 -12.28
N GLN A 28 12.07 9.34 -11.19
CA GLN A 28 12.00 8.62 -9.91
C GLN A 28 10.59 8.68 -9.34
N LEU A 29 9.93 9.82 -9.37
CA LEU A 29 8.56 9.96 -8.93
C LEU A 29 7.62 9.09 -9.76
N ALA A 30 7.83 9.03 -11.07
CA ALA A 30 7.05 8.18 -11.96
C ALA A 30 7.21 6.70 -11.60
N TYR A 31 8.43 6.29 -11.27
CA TYR A 31 8.72 4.92 -10.86
C TYR A 31 7.92 4.53 -9.60
N PHE A 32 8.00 5.34 -8.56
CA PHE A 32 7.27 5.06 -7.32
C PHE A 32 5.76 5.20 -7.49
N TYR A 33 5.32 6.16 -8.30
CA TYR A 33 3.90 6.34 -8.62
C TYR A 33 3.33 5.07 -9.28
N GLN A 34 4.02 4.51 -10.24
CA GLN A 34 3.58 3.30 -10.94
C GLN A 34 3.54 2.09 -10.01
N ILE A 35 4.56 1.93 -9.15
CA ILE A 35 4.60 0.84 -8.17
C ILE A 35 3.42 0.94 -7.20
N LEU A 36 3.17 2.12 -6.66
CA LEU A 36 2.09 2.33 -5.69
C LEU A 36 0.72 2.12 -6.32
N ASN A 37 0.52 2.59 -7.53
CA ASN A 37 -0.74 2.35 -8.25
C ASN A 37 -0.95 0.87 -8.56
N ALA A 38 0.10 0.16 -8.96
CA ALA A 38 0.02 -1.27 -9.21
C ALA A 38 -0.35 -2.04 -7.94
N GLN A 39 0.26 -1.69 -6.81
CA GLN A 39 -0.07 -2.30 -5.52
C GLN A 39 -1.52 -2.03 -5.13
N ARG A 40 -1.98 -0.79 -5.32
CA ARG A 40 -3.37 -0.42 -5.02
C ARG A 40 -4.34 -1.22 -5.87
N ASP A 41 -4.09 -1.29 -7.17
CA ASP A 41 -4.96 -2.02 -8.10
C ASP A 41 -5.03 -3.50 -7.76
N GLU A 42 -3.90 -4.11 -7.42
CA GLU A 42 -3.84 -5.51 -7.00
C GLU A 42 -4.66 -5.76 -5.73
N ILE A 43 -4.52 -4.90 -4.73
CA ILE A 43 -5.26 -5.01 -3.48
C ILE A 43 -6.77 -4.86 -3.72
N LEU A 44 -7.17 -3.89 -4.53
CA LEU A 44 -8.58 -3.66 -4.85
C LEU A 44 -9.17 -4.85 -5.62
N HIS A 45 -8.40 -5.43 -6.54
CA HIS A 45 -8.80 -6.61 -7.28
C HIS A 45 -9.01 -7.81 -6.34
N ASP A 46 -8.07 -8.06 -5.44
CA ASP A 46 -8.15 -9.15 -4.47
C ASP A 46 -9.34 -8.95 -3.51
N ARG A 47 -9.57 -7.72 -3.09
CA ARG A 47 -10.69 -7.38 -2.22
C ARG A 47 -12.02 -7.67 -2.90
N GLU A 48 -12.15 -7.33 -4.18
CA GLU A 48 -13.34 -7.59 -4.96
C GLU A 48 -13.59 -9.09 -5.11
N ALA A 49 -12.54 -9.87 -5.35
CA ALA A 49 -12.65 -11.33 -5.45
C ALA A 49 -13.14 -11.93 -4.14
N VAL A 50 -12.62 -11.48 -3.00
CA VAL A 50 -13.06 -11.95 -1.67
C VAL A 50 -14.53 -11.59 -1.43
N LEU A 51 -14.95 -10.38 -1.79
CA LEU A 51 -16.34 -9.96 -1.63
C LEU A 51 -17.28 -10.80 -2.49
N ASN A 52 -16.88 -11.16 -3.70
CA ASN A 52 -17.66 -12.04 -4.57
C ASN A 52 -17.77 -13.44 -3.96
N ASP A 53 -16.70 -13.99 -3.41
CA ASP A 53 -16.72 -15.29 -2.76
C ASP A 53 -17.65 -15.28 -1.53
N VAL A 54 -17.63 -14.22 -0.74
CA VAL A 54 -18.54 -14.06 0.42
C VAL A 54 -20.00 -14.03 -0.05
N ARG A 55 -20.31 -13.29 -1.12
CA ARG A 55 -21.67 -13.22 -1.67
C ARG A 55 -22.15 -14.58 -2.15
N MET A 56 -21.27 -15.35 -2.79
CA MET A 56 -21.61 -16.70 -3.25
C MET A 56 -21.84 -17.65 -2.08
N ALA A 57 -21.01 -17.56 -1.04
CA ALA A 57 -21.18 -18.36 0.17
C ALA A 57 -22.51 -18.05 0.86
N GLU A 58 -22.90 -16.77 0.95
CA GLU A 58 -24.19 -16.36 1.51
C GLU A 58 -25.37 -16.94 0.73
N LYS A 59 -25.30 -16.95 -0.59
CA LYS A 59 -26.31 -17.55 -1.43
C LYS A 59 -26.44 -19.05 -1.22
N ASN A 60 -25.33 -19.73 -1.01
CA ASN A 60 -25.31 -21.18 -0.75
C ASN A 60 -25.86 -21.50 0.65
N GLU A 61 -25.58 -20.65 1.65
CA GLU A 61 -26.10 -20.81 3.01
C GLU A 61 -27.60 -20.63 3.08
N SER A 62 -28.20 -19.74 2.30
CA SER A 62 -29.62 -19.56 2.27
C SER A 62 -30.35 -20.76 1.66
N ALA A 63 -29.64 -21.64 0.96
CA ALA A 63 -30.18 -22.85 0.35
C ALA A 63 -29.91 -24.12 1.17
N GLY A 64 -29.11 -24.05 2.25
CA GLY A 64 -28.75 -25.21 3.05
C GLY A 64 -28.84 -24.97 4.54
N VAL A 65 -29.23 -26.00 5.30
CA VAL A 65 -29.24 -25.94 6.76
C VAL A 65 -27.90 -26.44 7.29
N GLY A 66 -27.06 -25.53 7.75
CA GLY A 66 -25.81 -25.88 8.39
C GLY A 66 -26.04 -26.32 9.84
N ASP A 67 -25.22 -27.24 10.33
CA ASP A 67 -25.22 -27.64 11.71
C ASP A 67 -24.43 -26.67 12.58
N GLU A 68 -24.37 -26.90 13.91
CA GLU A 68 -23.66 -26.01 14.84
C GLU A 68 -22.17 -25.91 14.55
N GLN A 69 -21.53 -26.97 14.04
CA GLN A 69 -20.12 -26.97 13.70
C GLN A 69 -19.84 -26.08 12.49
N ASP A 70 -20.73 -26.10 11.50
CA ASP A 70 -20.62 -25.24 10.34
C ASP A 70 -20.79 -23.78 10.72
N GLN A 71 -21.68 -23.48 11.68
CA GLN A 71 -21.87 -22.11 12.19
C GLN A 71 -20.62 -21.60 12.91
N ALA A 72 -19.98 -22.41 13.76
CA ALA A 72 -18.77 -22.04 14.46
C ALA A 72 -17.61 -21.80 13.49
N ALA A 73 -17.46 -22.66 12.47
CA ALA A 73 -16.45 -22.48 11.41
C ALA A 73 -16.69 -21.20 10.63
N ASN A 74 -17.96 -20.89 10.31
CA ASN A 74 -18.33 -19.66 9.61
C ASN A 74 -18.03 -18.42 10.44
N GLU A 75 -18.26 -18.44 11.74
CA GLU A 75 -17.92 -17.33 12.63
C GLU A 75 -16.43 -17.04 12.67
N GLN A 76 -15.60 -18.11 12.71
CA GLN A 76 -14.13 -17.96 12.66
C GLN A 76 -13.71 -17.39 11.32
N GLU A 77 -14.28 -17.86 10.22
CA GLU A 77 -13.97 -17.37 8.88
C GLU A 77 -14.36 -15.90 8.72
N ILE A 78 -15.54 -15.52 9.22
CA ILE A 78 -15.98 -14.13 9.22
C ILE A 78 -15.01 -13.25 10.01
N THR A 79 -14.57 -13.70 11.19
CA THR A 79 -13.62 -12.95 12.01
C THR A 79 -12.29 -12.77 11.30
N MET A 80 -11.77 -13.82 10.66
CA MET A 80 -10.54 -13.73 9.87
C MET A 80 -10.69 -12.78 8.69
N ASN A 81 -11.81 -12.85 7.98
CA ASN A 81 -12.10 -11.97 6.85
C ASN A 81 -12.18 -10.51 7.28
N LEU A 82 -12.76 -10.23 8.44
CA LEU A 82 -12.81 -8.89 8.99
C LEU A 82 -11.43 -8.35 9.32
N ARG A 83 -10.55 -9.17 9.92
CA ARG A 83 -9.17 -8.79 10.23
C ARG A 83 -8.38 -8.50 8.96
N MET A 84 -8.52 -9.35 7.94
CA MET A 84 -7.88 -9.15 6.65
C MET A 84 -8.40 -7.87 5.98
N SER A 85 -9.70 -7.62 6.09
CA SER A 85 -10.31 -6.40 5.55
C SER A 85 -9.76 -5.14 6.22
N GLU A 86 -9.57 -5.17 7.55
CA GLU A 86 -8.97 -4.06 8.28
C GLU A 86 -7.54 -3.79 7.85
N ARG A 87 -6.72 -4.84 7.71
CA ARG A 87 -5.34 -4.72 7.21
C ARG A 87 -5.31 -4.14 5.81
N THR A 88 -6.20 -4.62 4.95
CA THR A 88 -6.32 -4.15 3.57
C THR A 88 -6.71 -2.68 3.53
N THR A 89 -7.68 -2.28 4.35
CA THR A 89 -8.11 -0.89 4.45
C THR A 89 -6.98 0.02 4.93
N ASN A 90 -6.25 -0.41 5.96
CA ASN A 90 -5.10 0.35 6.48
C ASN A 90 -4.01 0.49 5.43
N LEU A 91 -3.73 -0.59 4.69
CA LEU A 91 -2.72 -0.56 3.63
C LEU A 91 -3.14 0.36 2.50
N LEU A 92 -4.41 0.32 2.08
CA LEU A 92 -4.94 1.23 1.06
C LEU A 92 -4.82 2.69 1.50
N GLN A 93 -5.09 2.99 2.77
CA GLN A 93 -4.94 4.34 3.30
C GLN A 93 -3.49 4.81 3.21
N LYS A 94 -2.54 3.95 3.54
CA LYS A 94 -1.11 4.25 3.45
C LYS A 94 -0.68 4.49 2.00
N ILE A 95 -1.16 3.66 1.07
CA ILE A 95 -0.86 3.83 -0.35
C ILE A 95 -1.42 5.14 -0.87
N ASN A 96 -2.68 5.45 -0.55
CA ASN A 96 -3.32 6.70 -0.98
C ASN A 96 -2.61 7.91 -0.38
N ALA A 97 -2.17 7.85 0.87
CA ALA A 97 -1.39 8.91 1.50
C ALA A 97 -0.05 9.12 0.80
N ALA A 98 0.63 8.01 0.41
CA ALA A 98 1.88 8.09 -0.32
C ALA A 98 1.69 8.72 -1.70
N LEU A 99 0.62 8.36 -2.41
CA LEU A 99 0.29 8.94 -3.71
C LEU A 99 -0.01 10.44 -3.59
N GLU A 100 -0.71 10.83 -2.55
CA GLU A 100 -0.97 12.24 -2.25
C GLU A 100 0.33 13.01 -1.98
N ARG A 101 1.27 12.41 -1.26
CA ARG A 101 2.57 13.02 -1.00
C ARG A 101 3.39 13.18 -2.28
N ILE A 102 3.29 12.25 -3.22
CA ILE A 102 3.91 12.41 -4.55
C ILE A 102 3.32 13.64 -5.24
N GLU A 103 2.00 13.78 -5.21
CA GLU A 103 1.32 14.91 -5.83
C GLU A 103 1.71 16.24 -5.19
N ASN A 104 1.88 16.26 -3.87
CA ASN A 104 2.26 17.47 -3.12
C ASN A 104 3.76 17.76 -3.13
N GLY A 105 4.57 16.87 -3.70
CA GLY A 105 6.01 17.02 -3.74
C GLY A 105 6.72 16.71 -2.42
N GLN A 106 6.07 16.00 -1.52
CA GLN A 106 6.59 15.64 -0.20
C GLN A 106 7.08 14.20 -0.12
N TYR A 107 6.78 13.38 -1.13
CA TYR A 107 7.21 11.98 -1.14
C TYR A 107 8.73 11.87 -1.15
N GLY A 108 9.24 10.93 -0.38
CA GLY A 108 10.68 10.69 -0.27
C GLY A 108 11.35 11.45 0.87
N TYR A 109 10.59 12.30 1.57
CA TYR A 109 11.09 13.08 2.70
C TYR A 109 10.36 12.67 3.98
N SER A 110 11.09 12.67 5.11
CA SER A 110 10.52 12.31 6.40
C SER A 110 9.38 13.24 6.79
N VAL A 111 8.29 12.66 7.30
CA VAL A 111 7.17 13.44 7.86
C VAL A 111 7.54 14.12 9.17
N ILE A 112 8.63 13.69 9.84
CA ILE A 112 9.07 14.22 11.11
C ILE A 112 10.07 15.36 10.91
N SER A 113 11.16 15.11 10.17
CA SER A 113 12.30 16.04 10.05
C SER A 113 12.37 16.73 8.70
N GLY A 114 11.71 16.21 7.66
CA GLY A 114 11.86 16.71 6.30
C GLY A 114 13.12 16.24 5.60
N GLU A 115 13.93 15.41 6.24
CA GLU A 115 15.15 14.87 5.64
C GLU A 115 14.82 13.82 4.57
N GLU A 116 15.74 13.63 3.64
CA GLU A 116 15.60 12.60 2.62
C GLU A 116 15.58 11.21 3.25
N ILE A 117 14.56 10.41 2.89
CA ILE A 117 14.47 9.01 3.35
C ILE A 117 15.53 8.16 2.65
N GLY A 118 15.77 8.42 1.36
CA GLY A 118 16.77 7.72 0.57
C GLY A 118 16.16 6.71 -0.40
N LEU A 119 16.76 6.62 -1.58
CA LEU A 119 16.28 5.72 -2.62
C LEU A 119 16.30 4.25 -2.20
N GLN A 120 17.36 3.84 -1.52
CA GLN A 120 17.54 2.45 -1.13
C GLN A 120 16.41 1.99 -0.19
N ARG A 121 16.06 2.83 0.78
CA ARG A 121 14.96 2.53 1.70
C ARG A 121 13.62 2.55 0.99
N LEU A 122 13.37 3.53 0.12
CA LEU A 122 12.11 3.63 -0.62
C LEU A 122 11.94 2.47 -1.61
N MET A 123 13.01 1.99 -2.21
CA MET A 123 12.94 0.83 -3.11
C MET A 123 12.58 -0.43 -2.32
N ALA A 124 13.08 -0.57 -1.10
CA ALA A 124 12.73 -1.67 -0.21
C ALA A 124 11.34 -1.49 0.39
N ARG A 125 10.98 -0.27 0.77
CA ARG A 125 9.70 0.07 1.40
C ARG A 125 9.13 1.35 0.80
N PRO A 126 8.36 1.26 -0.29
CA PRO A 126 7.80 2.46 -0.93
C PRO A 126 6.86 3.28 -0.03
N LEU A 127 6.32 2.67 1.02
CA LEU A 127 5.42 3.35 1.95
C LEU A 127 6.15 3.98 3.15
N ALA A 128 7.47 3.94 3.18
CA ALA A 128 8.25 4.52 4.27
C ALA A 128 7.99 6.03 4.40
N THR A 129 7.74 6.49 5.62
CA THR A 129 7.48 7.91 5.92
C THR A 129 8.53 8.52 6.82
N MET A 130 9.49 7.73 7.27
CA MET A 130 10.56 8.13 8.19
C MET A 130 11.88 7.56 7.73
N THR A 131 12.98 8.21 8.15
CA THR A 131 14.32 7.63 7.94
C THR A 131 14.48 6.36 8.78
N VAL A 132 15.50 5.57 8.50
CA VAL A 132 15.79 4.35 9.26
C VAL A 132 16.00 4.69 10.74
N GLU A 133 16.79 5.74 11.01
CA GLU A 133 17.09 6.18 12.37
C GLU A 133 15.83 6.64 13.12
N GLU A 134 14.97 7.38 12.45
CA GLU A 134 13.70 7.84 13.04
C GLU A 134 12.77 6.68 13.33
N GLN A 135 12.72 5.69 12.45
CA GLN A 135 11.90 4.49 12.64
C GLN A 135 12.39 3.69 13.83
N GLU A 136 13.71 3.54 13.97
CA GLU A 136 14.32 2.83 15.11
C GLU A 136 13.99 3.53 16.43
N GLU A 137 14.08 4.86 16.48
CA GLU A 137 13.73 5.64 17.68
C GLU A 137 12.25 5.48 18.02
N TYR A 138 11.39 5.53 17.01
CA TYR A 138 9.95 5.35 17.21
C TYR A 138 9.63 3.99 17.81
N GLU A 139 10.26 2.96 17.32
CA GLU A 139 10.07 1.59 17.82
C GLU A 139 10.59 1.44 19.26
N LYS A 140 11.70 2.07 19.58
CA LYS A 140 12.23 2.08 20.96
C LYS A 140 11.26 2.73 21.94
N LYS A 141 10.63 3.84 21.55
CA LYS A 141 9.66 4.55 22.39
C LYS A 141 8.37 3.77 22.61
N LYS A 142 8.04 2.86 21.71
CA LYS A 142 6.87 1.99 21.83
C LYS A 142 7.07 0.83 22.80
N ARG A 143 8.30 0.52 23.15
CA ARG A 143 8.59 -0.55 24.10
C ARG A 143 8.45 -0.10 25.57
#